data_9ad593b44e133cc7f13a7b618eab5a4d
#
_entry.id   9ad593b44e133cc7f13a7b618eab5a4d
#
_cell.length_a   1.000
_cell.length_b   1.000
_cell.length_c   1.000
_cell.angle_alpha   90.00
_cell.angle_beta   90.00
_cell.angle_gamma   90.00
#
_symmetry.space_group_name_H-M   'P 1'
#
loop_
_entity.id
_entity.type
_entity.pdbx_description
1 polymer ?
#
loop_
_entity_poly.entity_id
_entity_poly.type
_entity_poly.pdbx_seq_one_letter_code
_entity_poly.pdbx_strand_id
1 'polypeptide(L)'
;MHVSLRVDGRSTKRWHADLALRLSRIPDTRVDLDTRPAADAPWPANVDLLFRLERAIHRLPPQAASANLSPSERSLWPAAGGGRPDLVIDLVGDQPEEAARRVWRLRYDGQCGEIGLLASLMAGRAPWVTLSEKERVVASGRLGTEMQGRLAPAFDDALAHTATLIAASVAGGVCDRPSGPPAQVPPQPEATLRRVATLSSRMVAQAVVQRLYRLCFRAPHWRVGWRRLDGPSVVDLRGHPPTGWRSIGDDGHRFYADPFAITQAGRTWLFVEEFPHATQKGIISEVEMTRDGPVGTPRAVLEEGHHLSYPFVFERDGAVWMVPESSAAGTIDLYRAAAFPGRWEKVANLVQGVVASDATLLEQNGRWWMFATVRDAPVGAPLGMGSYSDALHLWSAPDFRGPWTPHARNPVLIDIASARPAGAIVRRADHALVRPVQDCTEGYGRALGLARIDRLDDEGFSQTVETVLRAGPEWAGSRLHTLNSGGGFEFIDGSAKAPRLP
;
A
#
# COMPACT_ATOMS: atom_id res chain seq x y z
N MET A 1 -1.28 -28.73 -12.35
CA MET A 1 -1.78 -28.86 -10.95
C MET A 1 -3.29 -28.67 -10.94
N HIS A 2 -4.05 -29.52 -10.21
CA HIS A 2 -5.49 -29.38 -10.04
C HIS A 2 -5.81 -28.73 -8.70
N VAL A 3 -6.36 -27.50 -8.75
CA VAL A 3 -6.73 -26.68 -7.57
C VAL A 3 -8.24 -26.65 -7.46
N SER A 4 -8.79 -26.99 -6.31
CA SER A 4 -10.21 -26.86 -6.00
C SER A 4 -10.43 -25.73 -5.00
N LEU A 5 -11.24 -24.73 -5.37
CA LEU A 5 -11.66 -23.66 -4.47
C LEU A 5 -12.92 -24.08 -3.73
N ARG A 6 -12.83 -24.23 -2.43
CA ARG A 6 -13.99 -24.52 -1.58
C ARG A 6 -14.66 -23.23 -1.14
N VAL A 7 -15.89 -23.02 -1.56
CA VAL A 7 -16.68 -21.79 -1.32
C VAL A 7 -18.07 -22.12 -0.78
N ASP A 8 -18.68 -21.18 -0.04
CA ASP A 8 -20.08 -21.30 0.36
C ASP A 8 -21.01 -21.07 -0.86
N GLY A 9 -21.67 -22.11 -1.30
CA GLY A 9 -22.58 -22.07 -2.45
C GLY A 9 -23.75 -21.07 -2.30
N ARG A 10 -24.09 -20.68 -1.06
CA ARG A 10 -25.13 -19.69 -0.77
C ARG A 10 -24.65 -18.23 -0.93
N SER A 11 -23.33 -18.00 -0.85
CA SER A 11 -22.72 -16.66 -0.83
C SER A 11 -21.47 -16.60 -1.70
N THR A 12 -21.64 -16.89 -3.00
CA THR A 12 -20.53 -16.78 -3.96
C THR A 12 -20.35 -15.31 -4.35
N LYS A 13 -19.15 -14.79 -4.21
CA LYS A 13 -18.79 -13.38 -4.43
C LYS A 13 -17.82 -13.20 -5.59
N ARG A 14 -17.70 -11.97 -6.09
CA ARG A 14 -16.80 -11.65 -7.22
C ARG A 14 -15.34 -11.97 -6.96
N TRP A 15 -14.85 -11.78 -5.74
CA TRP A 15 -13.46 -12.09 -5.42
C TRP A 15 -13.14 -13.59 -5.58
N HIS A 16 -14.12 -14.50 -5.39
CA HIS A 16 -13.94 -15.91 -5.69
C HIS A 16 -13.72 -16.14 -7.20
N ALA A 17 -14.47 -15.40 -8.04
CA ALA A 17 -14.32 -15.45 -9.51
C ALA A 17 -12.96 -14.91 -9.94
N ASP A 18 -12.58 -13.76 -9.38
CA ASP A 18 -11.28 -13.15 -9.67
C ASP A 18 -10.13 -14.07 -9.25
N LEU A 19 -10.22 -14.68 -8.06
CA LEU A 19 -9.24 -15.67 -7.61
C LEU A 19 -9.17 -16.88 -8.55
N ALA A 20 -10.32 -17.45 -8.93
CA ALA A 20 -10.34 -18.58 -9.86
C ALA A 20 -9.70 -18.23 -11.20
N LEU A 21 -9.99 -17.04 -11.72
CA LEU A 21 -9.38 -16.56 -12.96
C LEU A 21 -7.88 -16.33 -12.83
N ARG A 22 -7.40 -15.77 -11.73
CA ARG A 22 -5.96 -15.58 -11.46
C ARG A 22 -5.22 -16.91 -11.39
N LEU A 23 -5.80 -17.88 -10.68
CA LEU A 23 -5.22 -19.23 -10.56
C LEU A 23 -5.19 -19.96 -11.91
N SER A 24 -6.24 -19.80 -12.75
CA SER A 24 -6.27 -20.44 -14.08
C SER A 24 -5.26 -19.88 -15.07
N ARG A 25 -4.69 -18.69 -14.80
CA ARG A 25 -3.60 -18.09 -15.60
C ARG A 25 -2.22 -18.61 -15.22
N ILE A 26 -2.09 -19.33 -14.10
CA ILE A 26 -0.84 -19.99 -13.71
C ILE A 26 -0.63 -21.17 -14.66
N PRO A 27 0.53 -21.29 -15.32
CA PRO A 27 0.78 -22.38 -16.26
C PRO A 27 0.47 -23.75 -15.65
N ASP A 28 -0.11 -24.64 -16.46
CA ASP A 28 -0.47 -26.02 -16.09
C ASP A 28 -1.39 -26.15 -14.87
N THR A 29 -2.18 -25.09 -14.58
CA THR A 29 -3.12 -25.08 -13.46
C THR A 29 -4.57 -25.14 -13.96
N ARG A 30 -5.30 -26.17 -13.52
CA ARG A 30 -6.74 -26.30 -13.69
C ARG A 30 -7.43 -25.93 -12.37
N VAL A 31 -8.49 -25.13 -12.45
CA VAL A 31 -9.26 -24.70 -11.28
C VAL A 31 -10.70 -25.17 -11.37
N ASP A 32 -11.24 -25.70 -10.30
CA ASP A 32 -12.67 -25.98 -10.15
C ASP A 32 -13.20 -25.43 -8.83
N LEU A 33 -14.53 -25.46 -8.67
CA LEU A 33 -15.24 -25.00 -7.49
C LEU A 33 -15.90 -26.18 -6.76
N ASP A 34 -15.57 -26.34 -5.48
CA ASP A 34 -16.26 -27.21 -4.53
C ASP A 34 -17.21 -26.33 -3.69
N THR A 35 -18.52 -26.39 -4.01
CA THR A 35 -19.54 -25.60 -3.28
C THR A 35 -20.05 -26.41 -2.11
N ARG A 36 -19.78 -25.94 -0.89
CA ARG A 36 -20.28 -26.54 0.35
C ARG A 36 -20.95 -25.50 1.24
N PRO A 37 -21.96 -25.88 2.04
CA PRO A 37 -22.50 -24.94 3.03
C PRO A 37 -21.43 -24.64 4.08
N ALA A 38 -21.31 -23.38 4.49
CA ALA A 38 -20.47 -23.01 5.62
C ALA A 38 -20.95 -23.72 6.89
N ALA A 39 -20.00 -24.30 7.66
CA ALA A 39 -20.36 -25.14 8.80
C ALA A 39 -20.90 -24.35 9.98
N ASP A 40 -20.33 -23.20 10.34
CA ASP A 40 -20.41 -22.77 11.72
C ASP A 40 -20.83 -21.32 12.04
N ALA A 41 -20.95 -20.41 11.10
CA ALA A 41 -21.45 -19.09 11.46
C ALA A 41 -22.22 -18.48 10.31
N PRO A 42 -23.53 -18.27 10.44
CA PRO A 42 -24.29 -17.53 9.45
C PRO A 42 -23.75 -16.11 9.35
N TRP A 43 -23.73 -15.55 8.13
CA TRP A 43 -23.42 -14.13 7.93
C TRP A 43 -24.29 -13.30 8.87
N PRO A 44 -23.71 -12.40 9.70
CA PRO A 44 -24.46 -11.71 10.73
C PRO A 44 -25.60 -10.89 10.12
N ALA A 45 -26.79 -11.02 10.67
CA ALA A 45 -27.95 -10.25 10.24
C ALA A 45 -27.60 -8.74 10.25
N ASN A 46 -28.13 -8.00 9.28
CA ASN A 46 -27.98 -6.54 9.14
C ASN A 46 -26.58 -6.02 8.75
N VAL A 47 -25.58 -6.85 8.49
CA VAL A 47 -24.28 -6.36 7.96
C VAL A 47 -24.47 -5.74 6.58
N ASP A 48 -25.26 -6.36 5.72
CA ASP A 48 -25.57 -5.82 4.40
C ASP A 48 -26.33 -4.47 4.48
N LEU A 49 -27.19 -4.33 5.49
CA LEU A 49 -27.83 -3.04 5.78
C LEU A 49 -26.79 -2.01 6.22
N LEU A 50 -25.86 -2.38 7.12
CA LEU A 50 -24.78 -1.51 7.57
C LEU A 50 -23.92 -1.06 6.39
N PHE A 51 -23.49 -1.96 5.51
CA PHE A 51 -22.71 -1.63 4.32
C PHE A 51 -23.46 -0.71 3.36
N ARG A 52 -24.75 -0.93 3.13
CA ARG A 52 -25.59 -0.04 2.31
C ARG A 52 -25.71 1.35 2.91
N LEU A 53 -25.94 1.46 4.22
CA LEU A 53 -26.03 2.75 4.92
C LEU A 53 -24.67 3.49 4.86
N GLU A 54 -23.57 2.79 5.10
CA GLU A 54 -22.24 3.39 5.01
C GLU A 54 -21.95 3.95 3.61
N ARG A 55 -22.27 3.17 2.55
CA ARG A 55 -22.10 3.62 1.17
C ARG A 55 -22.97 4.84 0.85
N ALA A 56 -24.21 4.87 1.33
CA ALA A 56 -25.12 6.01 1.13
C ALA A 56 -24.63 7.27 1.87
N ILE A 57 -24.26 7.15 3.15
CA ILE A 57 -23.80 8.27 3.99
C ILE A 57 -22.53 8.90 3.42
N HIS A 58 -21.58 8.07 2.98
CA HIS A 58 -20.25 8.52 2.53
C HIS A 58 -20.11 8.62 1.01
N ARG A 59 -21.17 8.32 0.24
CA ARG A 59 -21.18 8.31 -1.24
C ARG A 59 -20.07 7.43 -1.82
N LEU A 60 -19.91 6.24 -1.25
CA LEU A 60 -18.88 5.30 -1.67
C LEU A 60 -19.27 4.61 -2.99
N PRO A 61 -18.29 4.13 -3.76
CA PRO A 61 -18.54 3.36 -4.97
C PRO A 61 -19.31 2.07 -4.66
N PRO A 62 -19.96 1.43 -5.64
CA PRO A 62 -20.63 0.16 -5.45
C PRO A 62 -19.66 -0.93 -4.97
N GLN A 63 -20.19 -1.99 -4.39
CA GLN A 63 -19.43 -3.17 -3.99
C GLN A 63 -18.67 -3.74 -5.20
N ALA A 64 -17.43 -4.12 -4.97
CA ALA A 64 -16.58 -4.70 -5.99
C ALA A 64 -16.27 -6.17 -5.65
N ALA A 65 -15.25 -6.43 -4.82
CA ALA A 65 -14.83 -7.78 -4.47
C ALA A 65 -15.89 -8.57 -3.67
N SER A 66 -16.58 -7.89 -2.74
CA SER A 66 -17.62 -8.49 -1.90
C SER A 66 -19.00 -8.58 -2.55
N ALA A 67 -19.18 -8.11 -3.79
CA ALA A 67 -20.46 -8.21 -4.49
C ALA A 67 -20.82 -9.68 -4.78
N ASN A 68 -22.07 -10.05 -4.50
CA ASN A 68 -22.57 -11.38 -4.85
C ASN A 68 -22.61 -11.57 -6.36
N LEU A 69 -22.24 -12.76 -6.82
CA LEU A 69 -22.39 -13.16 -8.22
C LEU A 69 -23.87 -13.40 -8.54
N SER A 70 -24.28 -12.96 -9.72
CA SER A 70 -25.59 -13.31 -10.27
C SER A 70 -25.67 -14.80 -10.62
N PRO A 71 -26.87 -15.40 -10.72
CA PRO A 71 -27.01 -16.79 -11.14
C PRO A 71 -26.38 -17.08 -12.52
N SER A 72 -26.44 -16.12 -13.45
CA SER A 72 -25.84 -16.23 -14.78
C SER A 72 -24.30 -16.23 -14.73
N GLU A 73 -23.70 -15.39 -13.88
CA GLU A 73 -22.25 -15.40 -13.67
C GLU A 73 -21.78 -16.72 -13.05
N ARG A 74 -22.53 -17.28 -12.10
CA ARG A 74 -22.21 -18.59 -11.48
C ARG A 74 -22.28 -19.74 -12.47
N SER A 75 -23.23 -19.73 -13.42
CA SER A 75 -23.36 -20.79 -14.41
C SER A 75 -22.20 -20.89 -15.38
N LEU A 76 -21.37 -19.84 -15.49
CA LEU A 76 -20.17 -19.83 -16.32
C LEU A 76 -18.97 -20.51 -15.63
N TRP A 77 -19.09 -20.88 -14.37
CA TRP A 77 -17.99 -21.43 -13.60
C TRP A 77 -17.93 -22.94 -13.76
N PRO A 78 -16.74 -23.52 -13.94
CA PRO A 78 -16.58 -24.93 -14.03
C PRO A 78 -17.03 -25.60 -12.73
N ALA A 79 -18.06 -26.43 -12.80
CA ALA A 79 -18.44 -27.31 -11.70
C ALA A 79 -17.26 -28.24 -11.35
N ALA A 80 -17.26 -28.75 -10.11
CA ALA A 80 -16.27 -29.70 -9.67
C ALA A 80 -16.11 -30.86 -10.70
N GLY A 81 -14.95 -30.89 -11.33
CA GLY A 81 -14.62 -31.94 -12.27
C GLY A 81 -14.34 -33.24 -11.52
N GLY A 82 -14.79 -34.41 -12.03
CA GLY A 82 -14.45 -35.68 -11.42
C GLY A 82 -12.92 -35.89 -11.37
N GLY A 83 -12.39 -36.06 -10.16
CA GLY A 83 -10.98 -36.28 -9.89
C GLY A 83 -10.57 -35.75 -8.51
N ARG A 84 -9.51 -36.34 -7.97
CA ARG A 84 -8.95 -35.90 -6.69
C ARG A 84 -8.09 -34.66 -6.92
N PRO A 85 -8.40 -33.45 -6.32
CA PRO A 85 -7.56 -32.29 -6.49
C PRO A 85 -6.18 -32.48 -5.82
N ASP A 86 -5.15 -31.84 -6.39
CA ASP A 86 -3.82 -31.76 -5.78
C ASP A 86 -3.79 -30.84 -4.59
N LEU A 87 -4.59 -29.77 -4.66
CA LEU A 87 -4.71 -28.74 -3.62
C LEU A 87 -6.18 -28.30 -3.49
N VAL A 88 -6.69 -28.28 -2.26
CA VAL A 88 -7.94 -27.61 -1.90
C VAL A 88 -7.60 -26.32 -1.18
N ILE A 89 -8.18 -25.21 -1.63
CA ILE A 89 -8.12 -23.91 -0.92
C ILE A 89 -9.47 -23.71 -0.24
N ASP A 90 -9.51 -23.90 1.08
CA ASP A 90 -10.71 -23.80 1.88
C ASP A 90 -10.93 -22.36 2.31
N LEU A 91 -11.90 -21.69 1.66
CA LEU A 91 -12.31 -20.30 1.92
C LEU A 91 -13.52 -20.24 2.86
N VAL A 92 -14.09 -21.38 3.25
CA VAL A 92 -15.35 -21.46 4.01
C VAL A 92 -15.10 -21.62 5.50
N GLY A 93 -14.09 -22.42 5.88
CA GLY A 93 -13.81 -22.70 7.26
C GLY A 93 -13.20 -24.07 7.52
N ASP A 94 -13.29 -24.57 8.78
CA ASP A 94 -12.72 -25.85 9.20
C ASP A 94 -13.57 -27.03 8.74
N GLN A 95 -13.61 -27.29 7.42
CA GLN A 95 -14.22 -28.49 6.90
C GLN A 95 -13.26 -29.70 7.05
N PRO A 96 -13.79 -30.93 7.26
CA PRO A 96 -12.95 -32.14 7.36
C PRO A 96 -12.00 -32.30 6.19
N GLU A 97 -10.82 -32.82 6.44
CA GLU A 97 -9.83 -33.16 5.41
C GLU A 97 -10.29 -34.40 4.63
N GLU A 98 -11.14 -34.22 3.62
CA GLU A 98 -11.54 -35.31 2.76
C GLU A 98 -10.69 -35.33 1.48
N ALA A 99 -10.15 -36.49 1.15
CA ALA A 99 -9.66 -36.90 -0.15
C ALA A 99 -8.64 -36.03 -0.91
N ALA A 100 -8.34 -34.80 -0.51
CA ALA A 100 -7.30 -33.99 -1.13
C ALA A 100 -5.89 -34.38 -0.66
N ARG A 101 -4.86 -34.13 -1.49
CA ARG A 101 -3.46 -34.32 -1.06
C ARG A 101 -3.02 -33.23 -0.09
N ARG A 102 -3.46 -31.99 -0.35
CA ARG A 102 -3.12 -30.81 0.42
C ARG A 102 -4.36 -29.95 0.61
N VAL A 103 -4.52 -29.36 1.80
CA VAL A 103 -5.61 -28.43 2.11
C VAL A 103 -5.01 -27.17 2.72
N TRP A 104 -5.24 -26.03 2.07
CA TRP A 104 -4.90 -24.71 2.60
C TRP A 104 -6.13 -24.04 3.17
N ARG A 105 -6.00 -23.54 4.41
CA ARG A 105 -7.08 -22.86 5.13
C ARG A 105 -6.81 -21.39 5.27
N LEU A 106 -7.82 -20.60 4.94
CA LEU A 106 -7.80 -19.15 5.06
C LEU A 106 -8.34 -18.71 6.42
N ARG A 107 -7.56 -17.91 7.14
CA ARG A 107 -7.97 -17.29 8.40
C ARG A 107 -7.62 -15.81 8.43
N TYR A 108 -8.45 -15.04 9.16
CA TYR A 108 -8.19 -13.64 9.49
C TYR A 108 -8.14 -13.49 11.00
N ASP A 109 -7.02 -13.00 11.55
CA ASP A 109 -6.77 -12.92 12.98
C ASP A 109 -7.12 -14.21 13.74
N GLY A 110 -6.83 -15.37 13.13
CA GLY A 110 -7.10 -16.69 13.68
C GLY A 110 -8.53 -17.23 13.44
N GLN A 111 -9.47 -16.43 12.96
CA GLN A 111 -10.83 -16.85 12.62
C GLN A 111 -10.97 -17.25 11.14
N CYS A 112 -11.82 -18.23 10.86
CA CYS A 112 -12.03 -18.74 9.52
C CYS A 112 -12.86 -17.80 8.64
N GLY A 113 -12.51 -17.72 7.36
CA GLY A 113 -13.32 -17.15 6.28
C GLY A 113 -13.64 -15.66 6.45
N GLU A 114 -14.59 -15.19 5.66
CA GLU A 114 -14.99 -13.78 5.60
C GLU A 114 -15.56 -13.23 6.91
N ILE A 115 -16.09 -14.09 7.79
CA ILE A 115 -16.58 -13.69 9.11
C ILE A 115 -15.42 -13.24 9.99
N GLY A 116 -14.27 -13.92 9.91
CA GLY A 116 -13.05 -13.50 10.59
C GLY A 116 -12.56 -12.14 10.11
N LEU A 117 -12.61 -11.90 8.79
CA LEU A 117 -12.31 -10.58 8.23
C LEU A 117 -13.24 -9.49 8.77
N LEU A 118 -14.55 -9.75 8.74
CA LEU A 118 -15.53 -8.82 9.28
C LEU A 118 -15.30 -8.52 10.76
N ALA A 119 -14.98 -9.55 11.57
CA ALA A 119 -14.68 -9.41 12.99
C ALA A 119 -13.49 -8.47 13.23
N SER A 120 -12.41 -8.65 12.48
CA SER A 120 -11.20 -7.83 12.56
C SER A 120 -11.49 -6.37 12.22
N LEU A 121 -12.18 -6.12 11.11
CA LEU A 121 -12.54 -4.78 10.68
C LEU A 121 -13.51 -4.08 11.64
N MET A 122 -14.51 -4.79 12.18
CA MET A 122 -15.44 -4.25 13.18
C MET A 122 -14.77 -3.97 14.53
N ALA A 123 -13.63 -4.63 14.82
CA ALA A 123 -12.77 -4.33 15.95
C ALA A 123 -11.80 -3.16 15.68
N GLY A 124 -11.85 -2.55 14.48
CA GLY A 124 -10.99 -1.42 14.09
C GLY A 124 -9.53 -1.82 13.82
N ARG A 125 -9.28 -3.07 13.46
CA ARG A 125 -7.94 -3.59 13.21
C ARG A 125 -7.65 -3.67 11.71
N ALA A 126 -6.37 -3.55 11.35
CA ALA A 126 -5.85 -3.99 10.06
C ALA A 126 -5.80 -5.53 10.08
N PRO A 127 -6.57 -6.24 9.21
CA PRO A 127 -6.71 -7.69 9.31
C PRO A 127 -5.41 -8.41 9.00
N TRP A 128 -5.07 -9.39 9.83
CA TRP A 128 -3.97 -10.31 9.57
C TRP A 128 -4.48 -11.55 8.87
N VAL A 129 -4.19 -11.70 7.58
CA VAL A 129 -4.54 -12.89 6.81
C VAL A 129 -3.47 -13.96 6.96
N THR A 130 -3.89 -15.21 7.12
CA THR A 130 -3.00 -16.37 7.17
C THR A 130 -3.57 -17.47 6.29
N LEU A 131 -2.71 -18.02 5.44
CA LEU A 131 -2.95 -19.22 4.67
C LEU A 131 -2.11 -20.34 5.28
N SER A 132 -2.74 -21.42 5.76
CA SER A 132 -2.05 -22.50 6.47
C SER A 132 -2.38 -23.86 5.92
N GLU A 133 -1.40 -24.76 5.91
CA GLU A 133 -1.52 -26.19 5.64
C GLU A 133 -1.29 -26.94 6.95
N LYS A 134 -2.35 -27.45 7.55
CA LYS A 134 -2.31 -27.94 8.93
C LYS A 134 -1.81 -26.83 9.88
N GLU A 135 -0.73 -27.08 10.61
CA GLU A 135 -0.10 -26.12 11.51
C GLU A 135 0.94 -25.21 10.82
N ARG A 136 1.34 -25.57 9.59
CA ARG A 136 2.37 -24.81 8.86
C ARG A 136 1.74 -23.60 8.18
N VAL A 137 2.22 -22.42 8.49
CA VAL A 137 1.89 -21.20 7.72
C VAL A 137 2.54 -21.28 6.34
N VAL A 138 1.72 -21.21 5.29
CA VAL A 138 2.13 -21.15 3.89
C VAL A 138 2.46 -19.72 3.52
N ALA A 139 1.53 -18.80 3.83
CA ALA A 139 1.70 -17.38 3.61
C ALA A 139 0.91 -16.60 4.65
N SER A 140 1.33 -15.37 4.92
CA SER A 140 0.61 -14.44 5.79
C SER A 140 0.88 -13.01 5.39
N GLY A 141 -0.02 -12.09 5.78
CA GLY A 141 0.13 -10.67 5.53
C GLY A 141 -0.83 -9.85 6.37
N ARG A 142 -0.51 -8.58 6.59
CA ARG A 142 -1.39 -7.61 7.24
C ARG A 142 -1.99 -6.69 6.20
N LEU A 143 -3.29 -6.82 5.99
CA LEU A 143 -4.01 -6.18 4.91
C LEU A 143 -4.31 -4.72 5.23
N GLY A 144 -4.27 -3.88 4.20
CA GLY A 144 -4.56 -2.46 4.29
C GLY A 144 -5.83 -2.04 3.57
N THR A 145 -6.16 -0.77 3.76
CA THR A 145 -7.21 -0.07 3.03
C THR A 145 -6.87 1.42 2.93
N GLU A 146 -7.26 2.05 1.83
CA GLU A 146 -7.16 3.49 1.66
C GLU A 146 -8.28 4.26 2.40
N MET A 147 -9.35 3.55 2.77
CA MET A 147 -10.52 4.14 3.42
C MET A 147 -10.66 3.70 4.88
N GLN A 148 -9.65 4.02 5.68
CA GLN A 148 -9.65 3.65 7.08
C GLN A 148 -10.85 4.19 7.84
N GLY A 149 -11.40 3.36 8.73
CA GLY A 149 -12.64 3.68 9.44
C GLY A 149 -13.92 3.51 8.61
N ARG A 150 -13.81 2.93 7.38
CA ARG A 150 -14.93 2.54 6.52
C ARG A 150 -14.92 1.03 6.37
N LEU A 151 -16.00 0.36 6.81
CA LEU A 151 -16.07 -1.10 6.83
C LEU A 151 -16.20 -1.70 5.43
N ALA A 152 -17.13 -1.16 4.61
CA ALA A 152 -17.45 -1.75 3.31
C ALA A 152 -16.28 -1.67 2.31
N PRO A 153 -15.60 -0.53 2.10
CA PRO A 153 -14.44 -0.52 1.22
C PRO A 153 -13.23 -1.26 1.81
N ALA A 154 -13.01 -1.21 3.13
CA ALA A 154 -11.93 -1.99 3.75
C ALA A 154 -12.15 -3.50 3.58
N PHE A 155 -13.39 -3.95 3.60
CA PHE A 155 -13.75 -5.34 3.33
C PHE A 155 -13.44 -5.72 1.87
N ASP A 156 -13.80 -4.86 0.91
CA ASP A 156 -13.49 -5.05 -0.51
C ASP A 156 -11.97 -5.08 -0.77
N ASP A 157 -11.22 -4.12 -0.20
CA ASP A 157 -9.75 -4.05 -0.34
C ASP A 157 -9.06 -5.29 0.21
N ALA A 158 -9.48 -5.73 1.40
CA ALA A 158 -8.90 -6.91 2.04
C ALA A 158 -9.16 -8.20 1.24
N LEU A 159 -10.34 -8.37 0.67
CA LEU A 159 -10.66 -9.52 -0.18
C LEU A 159 -9.81 -9.53 -1.47
N ALA A 160 -9.61 -8.35 -2.09
CA ALA A 160 -8.78 -8.22 -3.28
C ALA A 160 -7.34 -8.67 -3.01
N HIS A 161 -6.71 -8.17 -1.92
CA HIS A 161 -5.34 -8.55 -1.57
C HIS A 161 -5.22 -9.97 -1.01
N THR A 162 -6.29 -10.53 -0.43
CA THR A 162 -6.35 -11.96 -0.10
C THR A 162 -6.26 -12.81 -1.36
N ALA A 163 -6.97 -12.45 -2.43
CA ALA A 163 -6.87 -13.15 -3.72
C ALA A 163 -5.43 -13.09 -4.28
N THR A 164 -4.76 -11.94 -4.14
CA THR A 164 -3.35 -11.78 -4.52
C THR A 164 -2.43 -12.67 -3.70
N LEU A 165 -2.58 -12.69 -2.36
CA LEU A 165 -1.81 -13.55 -1.48
C LEU A 165 -1.93 -15.03 -1.89
N ILE A 166 -3.16 -15.49 -2.10
CA ILE A 166 -3.43 -16.90 -2.48
C ILE A 166 -2.83 -17.21 -3.84
N ALA A 167 -3.07 -16.38 -4.85
CA ALA A 167 -2.56 -16.62 -6.21
C ALA A 167 -1.02 -16.63 -6.25
N ALA A 168 -0.38 -15.67 -5.57
CA ALA A 168 1.08 -15.64 -5.43
C ALA A 168 1.62 -16.90 -4.75
N SER A 169 0.96 -17.35 -3.69
CA SER A 169 1.37 -18.56 -2.95
C SER A 169 1.26 -19.82 -3.80
N VAL A 170 0.25 -19.94 -4.65
CA VAL A 170 0.07 -21.04 -5.58
C VAL A 170 1.11 -21.01 -6.69
N ALA A 171 1.48 -19.83 -7.16
CA ALA A 171 2.55 -19.64 -8.15
C ALA A 171 3.97 -19.90 -7.61
N GLY A 172 4.10 -20.24 -6.32
CA GLY A 172 5.40 -20.44 -5.66
C GLY A 172 6.01 -19.15 -5.10
N GLY A 173 5.32 -18.03 -5.20
CA GLY A 173 5.60 -16.82 -4.46
C GLY A 173 5.40 -17.08 -2.97
N VAL A 174 6.31 -16.62 -2.14
CA VAL A 174 6.16 -16.70 -0.69
C VAL A 174 6.33 -15.28 -0.18
N CYS A 175 5.25 -14.72 0.33
CA CYS A 175 5.39 -13.53 1.13
C CYS A 175 6.25 -13.88 2.35
N ASP A 176 7.32 -13.11 2.56
CA ASP A 176 8.11 -13.26 3.76
C ASP A 176 7.21 -13.08 4.99
N ARG A 177 7.51 -13.80 6.07
CA ARG A 177 6.64 -13.82 7.25
C ARG A 177 6.81 -12.53 8.02
N PRO A 178 5.86 -11.57 7.97
CA PRO A 178 5.85 -10.53 8.97
C PRO A 178 5.68 -11.17 10.36
N SER A 179 6.17 -10.54 11.40
CA SER A 179 6.05 -11.01 12.79
C SER A 179 4.62 -11.46 13.09
N GLY A 180 4.46 -12.66 13.52
CA GLY A 180 3.29 -13.52 13.71
C GLY A 180 1.90 -12.89 13.96
N PRO A 181 0.86 -13.71 13.96
CA PRO A 181 -0.51 -13.23 14.16
C PRO A 181 -0.67 -12.53 15.52
N PRO A 182 -1.60 -11.57 15.62
CA PRO A 182 -1.89 -10.89 16.88
C PRO A 182 -2.28 -11.89 17.97
N ALA A 183 -1.84 -11.63 19.21
CA ALA A 183 -2.07 -12.52 20.35
C ALA A 183 -3.55 -12.67 20.77
N GLN A 184 -4.45 -11.88 20.20
CA GLN A 184 -5.87 -11.89 20.57
C GLN A 184 -6.77 -12.01 19.34
N VAL A 185 -7.58 -13.07 19.34
CA VAL A 185 -8.66 -13.28 18.38
C VAL A 185 -9.76 -12.24 18.63
N PRO A 186 -10.23 -11.50 17.63
CA PRO A 186 -11.32 -10.54 17.82
C PRO A 186 -12.64 -11.27 18.17
N PRO A 187 -13.54 -10.63 18.91
CA PRO A 187 -14.85 -11.22 19.21
C PRO A 187 -15.66 -11.43 17.92
N GLN A 188 -16.58 -12.39 17.96
CA GLN A 188 -17.49 -12.65 16.84
C GLN A 188 -18.23 -11.36 16.46
N PRO A 189 -18.38 -11.07 15.16
CA PRO A 189 -19.01 -9.85 14.71
C PRO A 189 -20.54 -9.92 14.96
N GLU A 190 -21.04 -8.97 15.70
CA GLU A 190 -22.48 -8.80 15.92
C GLU A 190 -22.96 -7.53 15.24
N ALA A 191 -24.02 -7.61 14.45
CA ALA A 191 -24.67 -6.47 13.80
C ALA A 191 -26.16 -6.42 14.18
N THR A 192 -26.44 -6.29 15.48
CA THR A 192 -27.81 -6.04 15.96
C THR A 192 -28.32 -4.69 15.40
N LEU A 193 -29.62 -4.53 15.23
CA LEU A 193 -30.20 -3.26 14.75
C LEU A 193 -29.75 -2.07 15.61
N ARG A 194 -29.66 -2.26 16.94
CA ARG A 194 -29.13 -1.23 17.84
C ARG A 194 -27.70 -0.85 17.51
N ARG A 195 -26.83 -1.82 17.24
CA ARG A 195 -25.42 -1.59 16.87
C ARG A 195 -25.33 -0.92 15.49
N VAL A 196 -26.12 -1.35 14.52
CA VAL A 196 -26.21 -0.71 13.20
C VAL A 196 -26.65 0.76 13.33
N ALA A 197 -27.70 1.05 14.11
CA ALA A 197 -28.14 2.42 14.37
C ALA A 197 -27.04 3.28 15.03
N THR A 198 -26.36 2.72 16.04
CA THR A 198 -25.23 3.42 16.72
C THR A 198 -24.06 3.68 15.78
N LEU A 199 -23.67 2.72 14.97
CA LEU A 199 -22.59 2.91 13.99
C LEU A 199 -23.00 3.93 12.92
N SER A 200 -24.23 3.82 12.38
CA SER A 200 -24.73 4.75 11.38
C SER A 200 -24.81 6.19 11.91
N SER A 201 -25.27 6.39 13.15
CA SER A 201 -25.29 7.73 13.76
C SER A 201 -23.89 8.31 13.94
N ARG A 202 -22.91 7.48 14.32
CA ARG A 202 -21.48 7.90 14.36
C ARG A 202 -20.94 8.26 12.98
N MET A 203 -21.27 7.46 11.95
CA MET A 203 -20.89 7.74 10.56
C MET A 203 -21.47 9.09 10.08
N VAL A 204 -22.74 9.36 10.36
CA VAL A 204 -23.35 10.65 10.04
C VAL A 204 -22.66 11.79 10.78
N ALA A 205 -22.42 11.65 12.09
CA ALA A 205 -21.71 12.65 12.86
C ALA A 205 -20.29 12.91 12.30
N GLN A 206 -19.54 11.85 11.97
CA GLN A 206 -18.23 11.98 11.33
C GLN A 206 -18.31 12.66 9.96
N ALA A 207 -19.29 12.33 9.13
CA ALA A 207 -19.49 12.98 7.84
C ALA A 207 -19.78 14.48 7.98
N VAL A 208 -20.61 14.86 8.97
CA VAL A 208 -20.89 16.26 9.31
C VAL A 208 -19.61 16.96 9.77
N VAL A 209 -18.88 16.38 10.73
CA VAL A 209 -17.61 16.95 11.22
C VAL A 209 -16.60 17.12 10.09
N GLN A 210 -16.44 16.12 9.21
CA GLN A 210 -15.57 16.22 8.06
C GLN A 210 -15.99 17.32 7.09
N ARG A 211 -17.31 17.49 6.89
CA ARG A 211 -17.82 18.56 6.04
C ARG A 211 -17.56 19.93 6.64
N LEU A 212 -17.81 20.11 7.94
CA LEU A 212 -17.50 21.34 8.66
C LEU A 212 -15.98 21.63 8.64
N TYR A 213 -15.16 20.61 8.88
CA TYR A 213 -13.71 20.75 8.79
C TYR A 213 -13.27 21.28 7.41
N ARG A 214 -13.82 20.73 6.33
CA ARG A 214 -13.52 21.16 4.95
C ARG A 214 -14.03 22.56 4.61
N LEU A 215 -15.01 23.08 5.34
CA LEU A 215 -15.42 24.48 5.24
C LEU A 215 -14.40 25.41 5.86
N CYS A 216 -13.78 25.01 6.97
CA CYS A 216 -12.78 25.79 7.71
C CYS A 216 -11.36 25.61 7.18
N PHE A 217 -11.02 24.40 6.70
CA PHE A 217 -9.66 24.02 6.31
C PHE A 217 -9.63 23.42 4.91
N ARG A 218 -8.54 23.61 4.20
CA ARG A 218 -8.19 22.84 3.00
C ARG A 218 -7.63 21.48 3.44
N ALA A 219 -8.13 20.40 2.87
CA ALA A 219 -7.71 19.03 3.20
C ALA A 219 -7.79 18.12 1.97
N PRO A 220 -6.80 17.25 1.73
CA PRO A 220 -5.59 17.09 2.56
C PRO A 220 -4.67 18.31 2.48
N HIS A 221 -3.82 18.50 3.47
CA HIS A 221 -2.76 19.50 3.44
C HIS A 221 -1.53 18.94 4.15
N TRP A 222 -0.38 18.99 3.49
CA TRP A 222 0.89 18.44 3.97
C TRP A 222 1.90 19.56 4.18
N ARG A 223 3.03 19.20 4.77
CA ARG A 223 4.13 20.11 5.03
C ARG A 223 5.44 19.38 5.00
N VAL A 224 6.45 19.94 4.35
CA VAL A 224 7.82 19.46 4.36
C VAL A 224 8.57 20.07 5.53
N GLY A 225 9.23 19.22 6.32
CA GLY A 225 10.19 19.56 7.34
C GLY A 225 11.62 19.35 6.84
N TRP A 226 12.54 20.22 7.29
CA TRP A 226 13.94 20.10 6.96
C TRP A 226 14.84 20.45 8.14
N ARG A 227 16.02 19.89 8.16
CA ARG A 227 17.11 20.28 9.06
C ARG A 227 18.45 20.12 8.37
N ARG A 228 19.48 20.78 8.90
CA ARG A 228 20.86 20.49 8.51
C ARG A 228 21.31 19.20 9.18
N LEU A 229 22.07 18.41 8.43
CA LEU A 229 22.67 17.17 8.90
C LEU A 229 24.07 17.47 9.46
N ASP A 230 24.15 18.19 10.56
CA ASP A 230 25.39 18.54 11.25
C ASP A 230 25.78 17.50 12.33
N GLY A 231 25.18 16.32 12.31
CA GLY A 231 25.39 15.24 13.27
C GLY A 231 24.74 13.94 12.78
N PRO A 232 24.42 13.01 13.68
CA PRO A 232 23.83 11.74 13.28
C PRO A 232 22.46 11.92 12.61
N SER A 233 22.20 11.07 11.60
CA SER A 233 20.94 11.03 10.86
C SER A 233 19.79 10.45 11.70
N VAL A 234 18.55 10.64 11.26
CA VAL A 234 17.37 9.97 11.85
C VAL A 234 17.56 8.44 11.83
N VAL A 235 18.17 7.92 10.76
CA VAL A 235 18.43 6.49 10.59
C VAL A 235 19.45 5.99 11.64
N ASP A 236 20.47 6.80 11.99
CA ASP A 236 21.44 6.45 13.01
C ASP A 236 20.89 6.64 14.43
N LEU A 237 20.14 7.73 14.65
CA LEU A 237 19.50 8.04 15.94
C LEU A 237 18.37 7.07 16.29
N ARG A 238 17.72 6.52 15.28
CA ARG A 238 16.47 5.75 15.43
C ARG A 238 15.40 6.56 16.18
N GLY A 239 15.38 7.86 15.97
CA GLY A 239 14.55 8.81 16.69
C GLY A 239 14.57 10.20 16.06
N HIS A 240 13.69 11.08 16.53
CA HIS A 240 13.74 12.49 16.13
C HIS A 240 15.03 13.17 16.64
N PRO A 241 15.59 14.09 15.84
CA PRO A 241 16.72 14.88 16.28
C PRO A 241 16.30 15.88 17.38
N PRO A 242 17.14 16.10 18.40
CA PRO A 242 16.80 17.04 19.49
C PRO A 242 16.66 18.50 19.03
N THR A 243 17.21 18.84 17.87
CA THR A 243 17.11 20.19 17.27
C THR A 243 15.75 20.49 16.66
N GLY A 244 14.89 19.44 16.50
CA GLY A 244 13.61 19.56 15.82
C GLY A 244 13.74 19.85 14.32
N TRP A 245 12.63 20.23 13.70
CA TRP A 245 12.48 20.43 12.27
C TRP A 245 12.01 21.85 11.95
N ARG A 246 12.59 22.46 10.92
CA ARG A 246 12.11 23.70 10.31
C ARG A 246 11.17 23.34 9.16
N SER A 247 10.14 24.16 8.91
CA SER A 247 9.17 23.90 7.83
C SER A 247 9.50 24.70 6.59
N ILE A 248 9.22 24.15 5.41
CA ILE A 248 9.09 24.91 4.18
C ILE A 248 7.72 25.59 4.19
N GLY A 249 7.69 26.90 3.99
CA GLY A 249 6.45 27.67 3.96
C GLY A 249 5.65 27.41 2.67
N ASP A 250 4.34 27.46 2.79
CA ASP A 250 3.39 27.46 1.67
C ASP A 250 2.44 28.67 1.77
N ASP A 251 1.68 28.92 0.71
CA ASP A 251 0.70 30.02 0.63
C ASP A 251 -0.71 29.61 1.10
N GLY A 252 -0.86 28.38 1.62
CA GLY A 252 -2.14 27.80 2.01
C GLY A 252 -3.04 27.40 0.82
N HIS A 253 -2.69 27.78 -0.43
CA HIS A 253 -3.41 27.38 -1.65
C HIS A 253 -2.86 26.12 -2.30
N ARG A 254 -1.68 25.70 -1.87
CA ARG A 254 -1.00 24.46 -2.23
C ARG A 254 -0.31 23.87 -1.00
N PHE A 255 0.16 22.65 -1.11
CA PHE A 255 1.06 22.06 -0.14
C PHE A 255 2.25 21.42 -0.86
N TYR A 256 3.29 21.10 -0.08
CA TYR A 256 4.47 20.38 -0.52
C TYR A 256 4.62 19.10 0.29
N ALA A 257 4.99 18.00 -0.39
CA ALA A 257 5.21 16.69 0.19
C ALA A 257 6.34 15.95 -0.54
N ASP A 258 6.68 14.74 -0.10
CA ASP A 258 7.62 13.83 -0.75
C ASP A 258 8.97 14.48 -1.11
N PRO A 259 9.72 15.03 -0.14
CA PRO A 259 10.95 15.76 -0.39
C PRO A 259 12.11 14.85 -0.81
N PHE A 260 12.73 15.11 -1.96
CA PHE A 260 13.96 14.47 -2.43
C PHE A 260 15.02 15.51 -2.79
N ALA A 261 16.22 15.37 -2.28
CA ALA A 261 17.28 16.32 -2.51
C ALA A 261 18.47 15.72 -3.29
N ILE A 262 19.07 16.54 -4.15
CA ILE A 262 20.26 16.20 -4.91
C ILE A 262 21.21 17.39 -4.95
N THR A 263 22.52 17.12 -4.89
CA THR A 263 23.55 18.15 -5.09
C THR A 263 24.11 18.06 -6.49
N GLN A 264 24.06 19.19 -7.22
CA GLN A 264 24.63 19.32 -8.56
C GLN A 264 25.43 20.60 -8.67
N ALA A 265 26.67 20.49 -9.15
CA ALA A 265 27.60 21.61 -9.29
C ALA A 265 27.76 22.44 -7.98
N GLY A 266 27.83 21.77 -6.83
CA GLY A 266 28.02 22.39 -5.51
C GLY A 266 26.76 23.08 -4.93
N ARG A 267 25.63 23.00 -5.60
CA ARG A 267 24.32 23.52 -5.14
C ARG A 267 23.39 22.38 -4.82
N THR A 268 22.61 22.52 -3.75
CA THR A 268 21.62 21.51 -3.35
C THR A 268 20.23 21.94 -3.80
N TRP A 269 19.54 21.03 -4.47
CA TRP A 269 18.17 21.21 -4.98
C TRP A 269 17.25 20.22 -4.31
N LEU A 270 16.14 20.72 -3.82
CA LEU A 270 15.06 19.92 -3.25
C LEU A 270 13.92 19.83 -4.24
N PHE A 271 13.53 18.63 -4.61
CA PHE A 271 12.34 18.32 -5.40
C PHE A 271 11.23 17.86 -4.47
N VAL A 272 10.02 18.30 -4.74
CA VAL A 272 8.83 18.01 -3.92
C VAL A 272 7.62 17.73 -4.81
N GLU A 273 6.67 16.96 -4.31
CA GLU A 273 5.30 17.06 -4.80
C GLU A 273 4.78 18.43 -4.43
N GLU A 274 4.26 19.18 -5.42
CA GLU A 274 3.42 20.35 -5.20
C GLU A 274 1.98 19.98 -5.54
N PHE A 275 1.06 20.16 -4.60
CA PHE A 275 -0.35 19.88 -4.78
C PHE A 275 -1.19 21.15 -4.67
N PRO A 276 -1.50 21.82 -5.79
CA PRO A 276 -2.40 22.96 -5.79
C PRO A 276 -3.84 22.55 -5.49
N HIS A 277 -4.46 23.15 -4.48
CA HIS A 277 -5.84 22.83 -4.12
C HIS A 277 -6.86 23.18 -5.22
N ALA A 278 -6.50 24.04 -6.16
CA ALA A 278 -7.36 24.42 -7.28
C ALA A 278 -7.51 23.29 -8.31
N THR A 279 -6.41 22.61 -8.64
CA THR A 279 -6.39 21.54 -9.66
C THR A 279 -6.64 20.16 -9.07
N GLN A 280 -6.39 19.97 -7.77
CA GLN A 280 -6.46 18.66 -7.07
C GLN A 280 -5.57 17.61 -7.77
N LYS A 281 -4.42 18.04 -8.32
CA LYS A 281 -3.49 17.21 -9.05
C LYS A 281 -2.06 17.57 -8.64
N GLY A 282 -1.26 16.59 -8.21
CA GLY A 282 0.15 16.77 -7.90
C GLY A 282 0.99 17.01 -9.14
N ILE A 283 1.97 17.89 -9.01
CA ILE A 283 3.02 18.20 -9.97
C ILE A 283 4.36 18.19 -9.24
N ILE A 284 5.48 18.14 -9.97
CA ILE A 284 6.80 18.21 -9.33
C ILE A 284 7.34 19.63 -9.41
N SER A 285 7.79 20.12 -8.25
CA SER A 285 8.43 21.43 -8.10
C SER A 285 9.81 21.32 -7.47
N GLU A 286 10.66 22.33 -7.69
CA GLU A 286 12.02 22.40 -7.16
C GLU A 286 12.28 23.70 -6.41
N VAL A 287 13.20 23.64 -5.43
CA VAL A 287 13.75 24.83 -4.75
C VAL A 287 15.21 24.60 -4.39
N GLU A 288 16.03 25.64 -4.52
CA GLU A 288 17.40 25.60 -4.06
C GLU A 288 17.45 25.66 -2.53
N MET A 289 18.29 24.82 -1.92
CA MET A 289 18.53 24.78 -0.49
C MET A 289 19.91 25.38 -0.16
N THR A 290 19.94 26.34 0.74
CA THR A 290 21.13 26.92 1.31
C THR A 290 21.22 26.62 2.82
N ARG A 291 22.33 27.01 3.45
CA ARG A 291 22.50 26.87 4.92
C ARG A 291 21.37 27.51 5.72
N ASP A 292 20.74 28.57 5.18
CA ASP A 292 19.68 29.32 5.83
C ASP A 292 18.27 28.77 5.54
N GLY A 293 18.18 27.88 4.58
CA GLY A 293 16.94 27.23 4.15
C GLY A 293 16.68 27.38 2.64
N PRO A 294 15.42 27.19 2.21
CA PRO A 294 15.04 27.32 0.81
C PRO A 294 15.19 28.77 0.30
N VAL A 295 15.63 28.91 -0.95
CA VAL A 295 15.75 30.19 -1.64
C VAL A 295 14.45 30.51 -2.37
N GLY A 296 13.57 31.24 -1.73
CA GLY A 296 12.23 31.54 -2.27
C GLY A 296 11.23 30.39 -2.09
N THR A 297 10.29 30.28 -3.01
CA THR A 297 9.25 29.24 -3.01
C THR A 297 9.53 28.22 -4.11
N PRO A 298 9.15 26.93 -3.90
CA PRO A 298 9.28 25.91 -4.95
C PRO A 298 8.62 26.34 -6.27
N ARG A 299 9.25 25.98 -7.40
CA ARG A 299 8.80 26.29 -8.77
C ARG A 299 8.51 25.00 -9.51
N ALA A 300 7.38 24.94 -10.21
CA ALA A 300 7.00 23.79 -11.02
C ALA A 300 8.02 23.50 -12.13
N VAL A 301 8.44 22.22 -12.25
CA VAL A 301 9.43 21.75 -13.22
C VAL A 301 8.95 20.57 -14.06
N LEU A 302 7.95 19.83 -13.55
CA LEU A 302 7.34 18.72 -14.30
C LEU A 302 5.85 18.63 -13.97
N GLU A 303 5.04 18.69 -15.02
CA GLU A 303 3.59 18.54 -14.98
C GLU A 303 3.15 17.63 -16.11
N GLU A 304 2.27 16.67 -15.79
CA GLU A 304 1.65 15.74 -16.71
C GLU A 304 0.12 15.87 -16.70
N GLY A 305 -0.56 15.20 -17.61
CA GLY A 305 -2.03 15.11 -17.62
C GLY A 305 -2.63 14.38 -16.42
N HIS A 306 -1.82 13.66 -15.67
CA HIS A 306 -2.14 12.89 -14.48
C HIS A 306 -1.36 13.40 -13.25
N HIS A 307 -1.71 12.88 -12.07
CA HIS A 307 -1.03 13.19 -10.82
C HIS A 307 0.40 12.65 -10.82
N LEU A 308 1.34 13.47 -10.34
CA LEU A 308 2.72 13.10 -10.05
C LEU A 308 3.04 13.40 -8.58
N SER A 309 3.79 12.51 -7.94
CA SER A 309 4.31 12.65 -6.57
C SER A 309 5.65 11.91 -6.43
N TYR A 310 6.21 11.84 -5.25
CA TYR A 310 7.39 11.05 -4.90
C TYR A 310 8.52 11.16 -5.94
N PRO A 311 9.13 12.36 -6.14
CA PRO A 311 10.12 12.61 -7.20
C PRO A 311 11.48 11.99 -6.85
N PHE A 312 11.62 10.67 -6.97
CA PHE A 312 12.89 9.98 -6.74
C PHE A 312 13.95 10.45 -7.73
N VAL A 313 14.85 11.32 -7.28
CA VAL A 313 15.93 11.89 -8.11
C VAL A 313 17.27 11.27 -7.78
N PHE A 314 18.09 11.06 -8.82
CA PHE A 314 19.45 10.54 -8.67
C PHE A 314 20.35 10.99 -9.83
N GLU A 315 21.67 10.97 -9.59
CA GLU A 315 22.68 11.22 -10.63
C GLU A 315 23.27 9.90 -11.10
N ARG A 316 23.36 9.72 -12.41
CA ARG A 316 24.04 8.59 -13.04
C ARG A 316 24.52 8.96 -14.44
N ASP A 317 25.72 8.47 -14.81
CA ASP A 317 26.34 8.68 -16.13
C ASP A 317 26.41 10.17 -16.53
N GLY A 318 26.73 11.05 -15.56
CA GLY A 318 26.85 12.48 -15.77
C GLY A 318 25.53 13.22 -16.08
N ALA A 319 24.38 12.59 -15.82
CA ALA A 319 23.08 13.18 -15.99
C ALA A 319 22.23 12.99 -14.72
N VAL A 320 21.24 13.87 -14.54
CA VAL A 320 20.26 13.76 -13.45
C VAL A 320 18.97 13.13 -14.01
N TRP A 321 18.47 12.18 -13.26
CA TRP A 321 17.30 11.36 -13.58
C TRP A 321 16.24 11.48 -12.49
N MET A 322 14.99 11.22 -12.86
CA MET A 322 13.86 11.20 -11.94
C MET A 322 12.92 10.05 -12.28
N VAL A 323 12.45 9.36 -11.24
CA VAL A 323 11.36 8.39 -11.32
C VAL A 323 10.26 8.87 -10.38
N PRO A 324 9.31 9.71 -10.87
CA PRO A 324 8.18 10.13 -10.05
C PRO A 324 7.12 9.04 -9.96
N GLU A 325 6.29 9.05 -8.93
CA GLU A 325 5.06 8.25 -8.93
C GLU A 325 4.15 8.72 -10.06
N SER A 326 3.71 7.77 -10.88
CA SER A 326 2.80 7.94 -12.01
C SER A 326 1.70 6.86 -12.04
N SER A 327 1.25 6.44 -10.86
CA SER A 327 0.26 5.36 -10.67
C SER A 327 -1.03 5.56 -11.46
N ALA A 328 -1.49 6.80 -11.60
CA ALA A 328 -2.69 7.15 -12.37
C ALA A 328 -2.52 6.93 -13.90
N ALA A 329 -1.29 6.90 -14.40
CA ALA A 329 -0.99 6.53 -15.80
C ALA A 329 -0.85 5.00 -15.98
N GLY A 330 -0.78 4.23 -14.90
CA GLY A 330 -0.54 2.79 -14.96
C GLY A 330 0.88 2.41 -15.37
N THR A 331 1.85 3.28 -15.08
CA THR A 331 3.25 3.11 -15.48
C THR A 331 4.20 3.53 -14.36
N ILE A 332 5.46 3.07 -14.43
CA ILE A 332 6.60 3.65 -13.73
C ILE A 332 7.49 4.28 -14.80
N ASP A 333 7.67 5.57 -14.73
CA ASP A 333 8.26 6.39 -15.79
C ASP A 333 9.64 6.92 -15.40
N LEU A 334 10.56 6.94 -16.36
CA LEU A 334 11.89 7.53 -16.23
C LEU A 334 11.98 8.85 -16.97
N TYR A 335 12.39 9.90 -16.28
CA TYR A 335 12.68 11.22 -16.83
C TYR A 335 14.17 11.53 -16.73
N ARG A 336 14.67 12.32 -17.68
CA ARG A 336 16.02 12.89 -17.69
C ARG A 336 15.92 14.40 -17.66
N ALA A 337 16.80 15.05 -16.91
CA ALA A 337 16.94 16.49 -16.98
C ALA A 337 17.51 16.89 -18.36
N ALA A 338 16.72 17.58 -19.16
CA ALA A 338 17.16 18.20 -20.40
C ALA A 338 17.87 19.55 -20.14
N ALA A 339 17.43 20.26 -19.11
CA ALA A 339 18.12 21.42 -18.53
C ALA A 339 17.86 21.45 -17.03
N PHE A 340 18.81 20.97 -16.22
CA PHE A 340 18.73 20.89 -14.77
C PHE A 340 18.74 22.31 -14.14
N PRO A 341 17.89 22.59 -13.10
CA PRO A 341 16.87 21.68 -12.53
C PRO A 341 15.50 21.79 -13.22
N GLY A 342 15.28 22.72 -14.14
CA GLY A 342 13.98 23.25 -14.53
C GLY A 342 13.26 22.53 -15.68
N ARG A 343 13.95 21.69 -16.49
CA ARG A 343 13.30 21.02 -17.63
C ARG A 343 13.62 19.55 -17.69
N TRP A 344 12.55 18.74 -17.76
CA TRP A 344 12.60 17.28 -17.75
C TRP A 344 11.94 16.71 -18.99
N GLU A 345 12.47 15.60 -19.48
CA GLU A 345 11.94 14.87 -20.63
C GLU A 345 11.76 13.41 -20.28
N LYS A 346 10.59 12.86 -20.58
CA LYS A 346 10.31 11.44 -20.40
C LYS A 346 11.13 10.63 -21.39
N VAL A 347 11.89 9.67 -20.90
CA VAL A 347 12.81 8.85 -21.69
C VAL A 347 12.28 7.44 -21.90
N ALA A 348 11.63 6.86 -20.88
CA ALA A 348 11.14 5.49 -20.94
C ALA A 348 9.97 5.27 -19.99
N ASN A 349 9.17 4.25 -20.29
CA ASN A 349 8.33 3.56 -19.31
C ASN A 349 9.12 2.36 -18.81
N LEU A 350 9.55 2.36 -17.55
CA LEU A 350 10.32 1.26 -16.96
C LEU A 350 9.45 0.02 -16.74
N VAL A 351 8.20 0.25 -16.31
CA VAL A 351 7.17 -0.81 -16.13
C VAL A 351 5.83 -0.26 -16.64
N GLN A 352 5.05 -1.11 -17.30
CA GLN A 352 3.73 -0.76 -17.85
C GLN A 352 2.65 -1.71 -17.31
N GLY A 353 1.40 -1.24 -17.31
CA GLY A 353 0.24 -2.02 -16.85
C GLY A 353 0.25 -2.27 -15.36
N VAL A 354 0.83 -1.35 -14.57
CA VAL A 354 0.97 -1.46 -13.12
C VAL A 354 0.49 -0.18 -12.43
N VAL A 355 -0.33 -0.33 -11.41
CA VAL A 355 -0.71 0.78 -10.53
C VAL A 355 0.24 0.74 -9.33
N ALA A 356 1.37 1.41 -9.47
CA ALA A 356 2.48 1.34 -8.51
C ALA A 356 2.69 2.69 -7.80
N SER A 357 2.99 2.64 -6.51
CA SER A 357 3.29 3.81 -5.69
C SER A 357 4.72 3.79 -5.16
N ASP A 358 5.32 4.98 -5.08
CA ASP A 358 6.57 5.28 -4.40
C ASP A 358 7.77 4.45 -4.91
N ALA A 359 7.94 4.40 -6.24
CA ALA A 359 9.02 3.63 -6.86
C ALA A 359 10.40 4.13 -6.38
N THR A 360 11.13 3.27 -5.68
CA THR A 360 12.44 3.56 -5.07
C THR A 360 13.51 2.66 -5.65
N LEU A 361 14.57 3.23 -6.22
CA LEU A 361 15.65 2.48 -6.83
C LEU A 361 16.82 2.27 -5.84
N LEU A 362 17.49 1.13 -5.98
CA LEU A 362 18.70 0.78 -5.26
C LEU A 362 19.66 0.06 -6.19
N GLU A 363 20.89 0.54 -6.31
CA GLU A 363 21.99 -0.22 -6.90
C GLU A 363 22.71 -1.00 -5.80
N GLN A 364 22.74 -2.34 -5.94
CA GLN A 364 23.39 -3.23 -4.99
C GLN A 364 24.07 -4.37 -5.72
N ASN A 365 25.38 -4.56 -5.46
CA ASN A 365 26.20 -5.63 -6.04
C ASN A 365 26.18 -5.65 -7.59
N GLY A 366 26.23 -4.47 -8.23
CA GLY A 366 26.21 -4.34 -9.69
C GLY A 366 24.87 -4.62 -10.35
N ARG A 367 23.79 -4.65 -9.57
CA ARG A 367 22.42 -4.86 -10.03
C ARG A 367 21.52 -3.77 -9.49
N TRP A 368 20.56 -3.36 -10.29
CA TRP A 368 19.52 -2.43 -9.91
C TRP A 368 18.28 -3.16 -9.41
N TRP A 369 17.74 -2.67 -8.31
CA TRP A 369 16.49 -3.10 -7.69
C TRP A 369 15.52 -1.94 -7.65
N MET A 370 14.26 -2.21 -7.90
CA MET A 370 13.16 -1.24 -7.77
C MET A 370 12.15 -1.79 -6.78
N PHE A 371 11.78 -0.97 -5.81
CA PHE A 371 10.78 -1.24 -4.78
C PHE A 371 9.58 -0.36 -5.04
N ALA A 372 8.38 -0.91 -5.12
CA ALA A 372 7.15 -0.13 -5.16
C ALA A 372 6.00 -0.95 -4.56
N THR A 373 5.03 -0.28 -3.94
CA THR A 373 3.78 -0.96 -3.61
C THR A 373 2.87 -0.97 -4.84
N VAL A 374 2.19 -2.11 -5.06
CA VAL A 374 1.34 -2.30 -6.22
C VAL A 374 -0.09 -2.56 -5.77
N ARG A 375 -1.00 -1.77 -6.31
CA ARG A 375 -2.43 -1.99 -6.17
C ARG A 375 -2.90 -2.96 -7.24
N ASP A 376 -3.68 -3.96 -6.83
CA ASP A 376 -4.21 -4.92 -7.77
C ASP A 376 -5.13 -4.28 -8.81
N ALA A 377 -4.97 -4.72 -10.05
CA ALA A 377 -5.89 -4.41 -11.12
C ALA A 377 -6.73 -5.65 -11.43
N PRO A 378 -7.96 -5.79 -10.90
CA PRO A 378 -8.86 -6.84 -11.37
C PRO A 378 -9.11 -6.64 -12.85
N VAL A 379 -9.34 -7.74 -13.55
CA VAL A 379 -9.66 -7.71 -14.98
C VAL A 379 -10.84 -6.78 -15.22
N GLY A 380 -10.61 -5.70 -15.98
CA GLY A 380 -11.64 -4.71 -16.33
C GLY A 380 -11.83 -3.55 -15.35
N ALA A 381 -11.05 -3.44 -14.26
CA ALA A 381 -11.09 -2.26 -13.39
C ALA A 381 -9.99 -1.24 -13.77
N PRO A 382 -10.34 0.00 -14.08
CA PRO A 382 -9.38 0.99 -14.61
C PRO A 382 -8.35 1.48 -13.57
N LEU A 383 -8.63 1.36 -12.27
CA LEU A 383 -7.78 1.91 -11.20
C LEU A 383 -7.33 0.87 -10.16
N GLY A 384 -7.48 -0.42 -10.45
CA GLY A 384 -7.15 -1.48 -9.51
C GLY A 384 -8.05 -1.52 -8.28
N MET A 385 -7.86 -2.55 -7.47
CA MET A 385 -8.52 -2.79 -6.19
C MET A 385 -7.49 -3.11 -5.12
N GLY A 386 -7.87 -2.98 -3.85
CA GLY A 386 -6.96 -3.15 -2.73
C GLY A 386 -6.29 -1.85 -2.31
N SER A 387 -5.41 -1.93 -1.34
CA SER A 387 -4.65 -0.79 -0.83
C SER A 387 -3.49 -0.40 -1.76
N TYR A 388 -3.10 0.87 -1.76
CA TYR A 388 -1.83 1.33 -2.34
C TYR A 388 -0.62 1.06 -1.42
N SER A 389 -0.85 0.57 -0.20
CA SER A 389 0.13 0.69 0.87
C SER A 389 0.62 -0.64 1.46
N ASP A 390 0.06 -1.80 1.05
CA ASP A 390 0.33 -3.05 1.76
C ASP A 390 1.03 -4.14 0.93
N ALA A 391 1.09 -4.07 -0.40
CA ALA A 391 1.70 -5.09 -1.24
C ALA A 391 2.98 -4.60 -1.92
N LEU A 392 4.15 -4.96 -1.36
CA LEU A 392 5.45 -4.61 -1.91
C LEU A 392 5.82 -5.55 -3.05
N HIS A 393 6.14 -4.96 -4.18
CA HIS A 393 6.72 -5.62 -5.34
C HIS A 393 8.17 -5.19 -5.57
N LEU A 394 8.96 -6.09 -6.11
CA LEU A 394 10.34 -5.86 -6.54
C LEU A 394 10.49 -6.13 -8.04
N TRP A 395 11.36 -5.39 -8.65
CA TRP A 395 11.92 -5.67 -9.97
C TRP A 395 13.43 -5.56 -9.90
N SER A 396 14.11 -6.22 -10.82
CA SER A 396 15.56 -6.11 -10.95
C SER A 396 15.97 -5.91 -12.40
N ALA A 397 17.08 -5.21 -12.60
CA ALA A 397 17.63 -4.92 -13.92
C ALA A 397 19.16 -4.84 -13.87
N PRO A 398 19.86 -5.09 -15.00
CA PRO A 398 21.30 -4.85 -15.10
C PRO A 398 21.66 -3.35 -15.13
N ASP A 399 20.73 -2.50 -15.58
CA ASP A 399 20.88 -1.05 -15.66
C ASP A 399 19.57 -0.39 -15.20
N PHE A 400 19.62 0.83 -14.66
CA PHE A 400 18.43 1.54 -14.18
C PHE A 400 17.43 1.89 -15.30
N ARG A 401 17.86 1.87 -16.55
CA ARG A 401 17.00 2.04 -17.73
C ARG A 401 16.26 0.75 -18.09
N GLY A 402 16.65 -0.38 -17.51
CA GLY A 402 16.08 -1.71 -17.76
C GLY A 402 16.98 -2.61 -18.62
N PRO A 403 16.44 -3.70 -19.16
CA PRO A 403 15.04 -4.14 -18.97
C PRO A 403 14.77 -4.59 -17.53
N TRP A 404 13.62 -4.16 -16.98
CA TRP A 404 13.20 -4.52 -15.64
C TRP A 404 12.41 -5.82 -15.63
N THR A 405 12.89 -6.77 -14.82
CA THR A 405 12.26 -8.08 -14.64
C THR A 405 11.57 -8.14 -13.27
N PRO A 406 10.27 -8.45 -13.20
CA PRO A 406 9.58 -8.61 -11.93
C PRO A 406 10.17 -9.78 -11.14
N HIS A 407 10.30 -9.61 -9.83
CA HIS A 407 10.74 -10.68 -8.93
C HIS A 407 9.76 -11.84 -8.96
N ALA A 408 10.28 -13.09 -9.03
CA ALA A 408 9.46 -14.29 -9.16
C ALA A 408 8.48 -14.52 -8.00
N ARG A 409 8.75 -13.90 -6.83
CA ARG A 409 7.93 -14.03 -5.63
C ARG A 409 7.06 -12.80 -5.34
N ASN A 410 6.82 -11.95 -6.33
CA ASN A 410 5.94 -10.80 -6.12
C ASN A 410 4.48 -11.21 -5.81
N PRO A 411 3.81 -10.51 -4.86
CA PRO A 411 4.37 -9.53 -3.93
C PRO A 411 5.32 -10.20 -2.93
N VAL A 412 6.49 -9.57 -2.67
CA VAL A 412 7.48 -10.11 -1.74
C VAL A 412 7.11 -9.88 -0.27
N LEU A 413 6.22 -8.95 0.00
CA LEU A 413 5.71 -8.62 1.33
C LEU A 413 4.29 -8.08 1.21
N ILE A 414 3.37 -8.55 2.06
CA ILE A 414 2.06 -7.93 2.26
C ILE A 414 1.97 -7.47 3.72
N ASP A 415 2.18 -6.17 3.95
CA ASP A 415 2.11 -5.58 5.29
C ASP A 415 1.84 -4.08 5.25
N ILE A 416 0.64 -3.66 5.65
CA ILE A 416 0.23 -2.25 5.74
C ILE A 416 1.14 -1.40 6.63
N ALA A 417 1.92 -2.02 7.54
CA ALA A 417 2.81 -1.29 8.44
C ALA A 417 4.21 -1.07 7.86
N SER A 418 4.59 -1.77 6.77
CA SER A 418 5.98 -1.72 6.33
C SER A 418 6.22 -2.01 4.85
N ALA A 419 5.17 -2.22 4.05
CA ALA A 419 5.35 -2.48 2.62
C ALA A 419 5.69 -1.20 1.85
N ARG A 420 4.97 -0.09 2.08
CA ARG A 420 5.07 1.11 1.27
C ARG A 420 6.39 1.86 1.49
N PRO A 421 7.15 2.19 0.44
CA PRO A 421 8.36 3.01 0.56
C PRO A 421 8.06 4.39 1.16
N ALA A 422 9.05 4.97 1.82
CA ALA A 422 8.98 6.27 2.47
C ALA A 422 10.25 7.12 2.24
N GLY A 423 10.96 6.86 1.14
CA GLY A 423 12.20 7.56 0.81
C GLY A 423 13.29 6.63 0.29
N ALA A 424 14.43 7.19 -0.02
CA ALA A 424 15.59 6.46 -0.51
C ALA A 424 16.11 5.44 0.53
N ILE A 425 16.56 4.29 0.04
CA ILE A 425 17.25 3.29 0.87
C ILE A 425 18.63 3.82 1.23
N VAL A 426 18.96 3.84 2.51
CA VAL A 426 20.17 4.42 3.05
C VAL A 426 21.10 3.32 3.56
N ARG A 427 22.39 3.45 3.28
CA ARG A 427 23.42 2.64 3.94
C ARG A 427 23.83 3.32 5.24
N ARG A 428 23.50 2.71 6.35
CA ARG A 428 23.85 3.18 7.70
C ARG A 428 25.34 2.95 8.00
N ALA A 429 25.87 3.60 9.03
CA ALA A 429 27.27 3.51 9.41
C ALA A 429 27.74 2.06 9.74
N ASP A 430 26.86 1.19 10.20
CA ASP A 430 27.10 -0.24 10.42
C ASP A 430 26.99 -1.10 9.15
N HIS A 431 26.94 -0.46 7.96
CA HIS A 431 26.76 -1.05 6.64
C HIS A 431 25.40 -1.68 6.36
N ALA A 432 24.46 -1.65 7.29
CA ALA A 432 23.11 -2.12 7.07
C ALA A 432 22.39 -1.25 6.02
N LEU A 433 21.65 -1.88 5.12
CA LEU A 433 20.70 -1.20 4.25
C LEU A 433 19.41 -0.96 5.02
N VAL A 434 19.02 0.29 5.17
CA VAL A 434 17.81 0.70 5.87
C VAL A 434 16.84 1.34 4.88
N ARG A 435 15.66 0.78 4.78
CA ARG A 435 14.57 1.27 3.97
C ARG A 435 13.61 2.07 4.87
N PRO A 436 13.40 3.38 4.67
CA PRO A 436 12.27 4.08 5.25
C PRO A 436 10.97 3.49 4.71
N VAL A 437 9.99 3.27 5.58
CA VAL A 437 8.71 2.66 5.24
C VAL A 437 7.56 3.42 5.91
N GLN A 438 6.41 3.46 5.24
CA GLN A 438 5.20 4.04 5.82
C GLN A 438 4.48 3.01 6.69
N ASP A 439 4.20 3.36 7.94
CA ASP A 439 3.22 2.65 8.76
C ASP A 439 1.84 3.27 8.54
N CYS A 440 1.01 2.58 7.76
CA CYS A 440 -0.35 3.00 7.42
C CYS A 440 -1.43 2.26 8.22
N THR A 441 -1.09 1.56 9.30
CA THR A 441 -2.05 0.79 10.12
C THR A 441 -3.18 1.63 10.71
N GLU A 442 -2.90 2.89 11.04
CA GLU A 442 -3.88 3.86 11.55
C GLU A 442 -4.17 4.99 10.53
N GLY A 443 -4.00 4.72 9.23
CA GLY A 443 -4.21 5.63 8.10
C GLY A 443 -2.93 6.01 7.37
N TYR A 444 -3.11 6.46 6.16
CA TYR A 444 -2.06 6.85 5.24
C TYR A 444 -1.01 7.75 5.91
N GLY A 445 0.26 7.34 5.83
CA GLY A 445 1.38 8.11 6.38
C GLY A 445 1.30 8.38 7.89
N ARG A 446 0.70 7.48 8.68
CA ARG A 446 0.53 7.68 10.13
C ARG A 446 1.84 7.77 10.89
N ALA A 447 2.81 6.94 10.51
CA ALA A 447 4.14 6.90 11.10
C ALA A 447 5.19 6.45 10.08
N LEU A 448 6.45 6.66 10.39
CA LEU A 448 7.60 6.27 9.59
C LEU A 448 8.31 5.09 10.27
N GLY A 449 8.44 3.97 9.58
CA GLY A 449 9.28 2.85 10.01
C GLY A 449 10.69 2.94 9.44
N LEU A 450 11.67 2.44 10.18
CA LEU A 450 13.02 2.20 9.70
C LEU A 450 13.20 0.68 9.60
N ALA A 451 13.17 0.15 8.38
CA ALA A 451 13.26 -1.29 8.12
C ALA A 451 14.66 -1.64 7.59
N ARG A 452 15.40 -2.45 8.35
CA ARG A 452 16.63 -3.04 7.86
C ARG A 452 16.32 -4.13 6.86
N ILE A 453 16.94 -4.10 5.69
CA ILE A 453 16.90 -5.18 4.71
C ILE A 453 17.80 -6.30 5.20
N ASP A 454 17.23 -7.48 5.45
CA ASP A 454 17.96 -8.66 5.92
C ASP A 454 18.33 -9.58 4.75
N ARG A 455 17.50 -9.60 3.69
CA ARG A 455 17.72 -10.35 2.46
C ARG A 455 17.21 -9.59 1.24
N LEU A 456 17.99 -9.59 0.16
CA LEU A 456 17.60 -9.05 -1.15
C LEU A 456 18.35 -9.79 -2.24
N ASP A 457 17.70 -10.77 -2.84
CA ASP A 457 18.23 -11.58 -3.94
C ASP A 457 17.10 -12.13 -4.82
N ASP A 458 17.42 -12.89 -5.87
CA ASP A 458 16.43 -13.46 -6.81
C ASP A 458 15.49 -14.50 -6.18
N GLU A 459 15.88 -15.05 -5.03
CA GLU A 459 15.12 -16.09 -4.36
C GLU A 459 14.22 -15.54 -3.24
N GLY A 460 14.43 -14.29 -2.80
CA GLY A 460 13.60 -13.72 -1.76
C GLY A 460 14.00 -12.33 -1.27
N PHE A 461 13.10 -11.81 -0.45
CA PHE A 461 13.26 -10.54 0.25
C PHE A 461 12.84 -10.72 1.70
N SER A 462 13.59 -10.13 2.63
CA SER A 462 13.17 -9.98 4.02
C SER A 462 13.68 -8.69 4.62
N GLN A 463 12.93 -8.18 5.60
CA GLN A 463 13.29 -6.98 6.35
C GLN A 463 12.85 -7.09 7.80
N THR A 464 13.53 -6.34 8.67
CA THR A 464 13.15 -6.15 10.08
C THR A 464 12.90 -4.68 10.34
N VAL A 465 11.67 -4.31 10.76
CA VAL A 465 11.38 -2.95 11.23
C VAL A 465 12.02 -2.77 12.61
N GLU A 466 13.08 -1.96 12.67
CA GLU A 466 13.84 -1.73 13.90
C GLU A 466 13.22 -0.63 14.76
N THR A 467 12.56 0.34 14.14
CA THR A 467 12.00 1.52 14.81
C THR A 467 10.80 2.05 14.07
N VAL A 468 9.83 2.56 14.80
CA VAL A 468 8.67 3.30 14.26
C VAL A 468 8.65 4.70 14.89
N LEU A 469 8.79 5.72 14.06
CA LEU A 469 8.78 7.12 14.43
C LEU A 469 7.38 7.70 14.20
N ARG A 470 6.83 8.35 15.22
CA ARG A 470 5.56 9.06 15.13
C ARG A 470 5.80 10.57 15.19
N ALA A 471 4.85 11.35 14.69
CA ALA A 471 4.88 12.78 14.92
C ALA A 471 4.95 13.07 16.43
N GLY A 472 5.85 13.94 16.83
CA GLY A 472 6.13 14.34 18.22
C GLY A 472 6.29 15.84 18.34
N PRO A 473 6.67 16.36 19.51
CA PRO A 473 6.86 17.81 19.72
C PRO A 473 7.96 18.40 18.84
N GLU A 474 8.89 17.57 18.35
CA GLU A 474 9.99 17.97 17.45
C GLU A 474 9.49 18.26 16.03
N TRP A 475 8.28 17.79 15.69
CA TRP A 475 7.68 17.92 14.38
C TRP A 475 6.28 18.54 14.46
N ALA A 476 6.07 19.63 13.75
CA ALA A 476 4.79 20.35 13.76
C ALA A 476 3.64 19.66 13.01
N GLY A 477 3.93 18.59 12.23
CA GLY A 477 2.93 17.78 11.55
C GLY A 477 2.28 16.75 12.47
N SER A 478 1.11 16.25 12.09
CA SER A 478 0.42 15.20 12.85
C SER A 478 0.65 13.78 12.30
N ARG A 479 1.38 13.66 11.19
CA ARG A 479 1.77 12.44 10.48
C ARG A 479 3.22 12.54 10.08
N LEU A 480 3.80 11.43 9.65
CA LEU A 480 5.18 11.36 9.21
C LEU A 480 5.30 10.25 8.17
N HIS A 481 5.52 10.59 6.88
CA HIS A 481 5.43 9.57 5.86
C HIS A 481 6.61 9.47 4.89
N THR A 482 7.50 10.47 4.86
CA THR A 482 8.71 10.41 4.02
C THR A 482 9.93 10.81 4.84
N LEU A 483 11.09 10.18 4.56
CA LEU A 483 12.40 10.53 5.09
C LEU A 483 13.44 10.44 3.98
N ASN A 484 14.11 11.55 3.71
CA ASN A 484 15.22 11.59 2.77
C ASN A 484 16.37 12.44 3.29
N SER A 485 17.57 12.22 2.75
CA SER A 485 18.73 13.04 3.02
C SER A 485 19.49 13.34 1.74
N GLY A 486 20.08 14.52 1.65
CA GLY A 486 20.91 14.92 0.52
C GLY A 486 21.51 16.31 0.71
N GLY A 487 22.71 16.54 0.19
CA GLY A 487 23.37 17.84 0.22
C GLY A 487 23.65 18.42 1.62
N GLY A 488 23.79 17.56 2.63
CA GLY A 488 23.99 17.99 4.02
C GLY A 488 22.70 18.37 4.75
N PHE A 489 21.56 17.92 4.24
CA PHE A 489 20.23 18.11 4.86
C PHE A 489 19.52 16.76 5.06
N GLU A 490 18.58 16.76 6.00
CA GLU A 490 17.52 15.75 6.10
C GLU A 490 16.16 16.42 5.94
N PHE A 491 15.24 15.65 5.36
CA PHE A 491 13.89 16.08 5.05
C PHE A 491 12.89 15.02 5.51
N ILE A 492 11.77 15.51 6.04
CA ILE A 492 10.58 14.71 6.35
C ILE A 492 9.36 15.42 5.81
N ASP A 493 8.23 14.75 5.81
CA ASP A 493 6.96 15.43 5.61
C ASP A 493 5.86 14.83 6.49
N GLY A 494 4.75 15.52 6.57
CA GLY A 494 3.60 15.09 7.34
C GLY A 494 2.42 16.04 7.18
N SER A 495 1.26 15.63 7.71
CA SER A 495 0.04 16.42 7.55
C SER A 495 0.08 17.71 8.37
N ALA A 496 -0.49 18.77 7.79
CA ALA A 496 -0.62 20.10 8.38
C ALA A 496 -2.06 20.60 8.28
N LYS A 497 -2.30 21.82 8.79
CA LYS A 497 -3.59 22.50 8.68
C LYS A 497 -3.42 23.76 7.84
N ALA A 498 -4.29 23.97 6.86
CA ALA A 498 -4.38 25.19 6.07
C ALA A 498 -5.76 25.82 6.24
N PRO A 499 -5.92 26.86 7.06
CA PRO A 499 -7.19 27.58 7.16
C PRO A 499 -7.63 28.11 5.79
N ARG A 500 -8.95 28.14 5.55
CA ARG A 500 -9.50 28.77 4.33
C ARG A 500 -9.63 30.29 4.47
N LEU A 501 -9.81 30.73 5.70
CA LEU A 501 -9.84 32.14 6.07
C LEU A 501 -8.61 32.42 6.94
N PRO A 502 -7.95 33.56 6.76
CA PRO A 502 -6.79 33.96 7.54
C PRO A 502 -7.11 34.14 9.03
#